data_e51ab4981942bc03cf9e1a7178f59789
#
_entry.id   e51ab4981942bc03cf9e1a7178f59789
#
_cell.length_a   1.000
_cell.length_b   1.000
_cell.length_c   1.000
_cell.angle_alpha   90.00
_cell.angle_beta   90.00
_cell.angle_gamma   90.00
#
_symmetry.space_group_name_H-M   'P 1'
#
loop_
_entity.id
_entity.type
_entity.pdbx_description
1 polymer ?
#
loop_
_entity_poly.entity_id
_entity_poly.type
_entity_poly.pdbx_seq_one_letter_code
_entity_poly.pdbx_strand_id
1 'polypeptide(L)'
;MFHAMTNGKFPTPGYKFVHELQDIETLNHRAMNQELEVSAVSIHAFPEISKHYSLMNCGASMGEGYGPMVVCKSGVSLDDAKNSVIAVPGLKTSAYLGLRLAWGDVNVAVVPFDEIIPRILDGTYLSGLIIHEGQLTYVDNDLNVLVDLGKWWNSITDNFPMPLGGNVVRRDLGQQMMKDITLYTKMSIEYAIKNPDEALEFAKKWGRGIDDATNKKFVTMY
;
A
#
# COMPACT_ATOMS: atom_id res chain seq x y z
N MET A 1 -6.68 -2.96 -10.99
CA MET A 1 -7.00 -4.28 -10.44
C MET A 1 -8.51 -4.57 -10.46
N PHE A 2 -9.38 -3.88 -9.73
CA PHE A 2 -10.81 -4.23 -9.60
C PHE A 2 -11.73 -3.70 -10.71
N HIS A 3 -11.22 -2.91 -11.66
CA HIS A 3 -11.97 -2.25 -12.72
C HIS A 3 -12.93 -3.20 -13.47
N ALA A 4 -12.41 -4.28 -14.02
CA ALA A 4 -13.18 -5.13 -14.92
C ALA A 4 -14.31 -5.90 -14.19
N MET A 5 -14.03 -6.44 -13.00
CA MET A 5 -15.05 -7.19 -12.24
C MET A 5 -16.15 -6.29 -11.67
N THR A 6 -15.83 -5.05 -11.28
CA THR A 6 -16.83 -4.11 -10.74
C THR A 6 -17.65 -3.40 -11.81
N ASN A 7 -17.16 -3.35 -13.06
CA ASN A 7 -17.85 -2.73 -14.19
C ASN A 7 -18.42 -3.74 -15.19
N GLY A 8 -18.52 -5.02 -14.82
CA GLY A 8 -19.18 -6.05 -15.62
C GLY A 8 -18.51 -6.34 -16.97
N LYS A 9 -17.16 -6.20 -17.07
CA LYS A 9 -16.42 -6.45 -18.30
C LYS A 9 -16.33 -7.94 -18.67
N PHE A 10 -16.68 -8.80 -17.74
CA PHE A 10 -16.87 -10.24 -17.93
C PHE A 10 -17.93 -10.76 -16.94
N PRO A 11 -18.57 -11.91 -17.25
CA PRO A 11 -19.61 -12.46 -16.39
C PRO A 11 -19.01 -12.99 -15.06
N THR A 12 -19.69 -12.73 -13.96
CA THR A 12 -19.39 -13.26 -12.63
C THR A 12 -20.64 -13.95 -12.06
N PRO A 13 -21.06 -15.11 -12.64
CA PRO A 13 -22.32 -15.73 -12.30
C PRO A 13 -22.40 -16.09 -10.81
N GLY A 14 -23.48 -15.65 -10.15
CA GLY A 14 -23.70 -15.88 -8.73
C GLY A 14 -23.01 -14.86 -7.79
N TYR A 15 -22.25 -13.89 -8.32
CA TYR A 15 -21.53 -12.90 -7.52
C TYR A 15 -21.88 -11.48 -7.93
N LYS A 16 -22.04 -10.63 -6.92
CA LYS A 16 -22.09 -9.18 -7.04
C LYS A 16 -20.98 -8.57 -6.21
N PHE A 17 -20.04 -7.90 -6.87
CA PHE A 17 -18.93 -7.22 -6.19
C PHE A 17 -19.34 -5.78 -5.84
N VAL A 18 -19.16 -5.42 -4.57
CA VAL A 18 -19.29 -4.05 -4.06
C VAL A 18 -17.91 -3.60 -3.64
N HIS A 19 -17.42 -2.56 -4.29
CA HIS A 19 -16.06 -2.04 -4.09
C HIS A 19 -16.08 -0.83 -3.19
N GLU A 20 -15.30 -0.88 -2.11
CA GLU A 20 -15.04 0.24 -1.21
C GLU A 20 -13.55 0.61 -1.29
N LEU A 21 -13.26 1.91 -1.37
CA LEU A 21 -11.90 2.42 -1.31
C LEU A 21 -11.62 3.00 0.07
N GLN A 22 -10.57 2.52 0.71
CA GLN A 22 -10.09 3.01 1.99
C GLN A 22 -8.55 2.98 2.02
N ASP A 23 -7.95 3.66 2.99
CA ASP A 23 -6.51 3.56 3.22
C ASP A 23 -6.15 2.18 3.77
N ILE A 24 -4.87 1.82 3.60
CA ILE A 24 -4.40 0.46 3.92
C ILE A 24 -4.43 0.13 5.41
N GLU A 25 -4.22 1.11 6.29
CA GLU A 25 -4.27 0.87 7.75
C GLU A 25 -5.70 0.59 8.20
N THR A 26 -6.66 1.36 7.68
CA THR A 26 -8.10 1.09 7.89
C THR A 26 -8.48 -0.31 7.38
N LEU A 27 -8.03 -0.71 6.18
CA LEU A 27 -8.29 -2.05 5.66
C LEU A 27 -7.64 -3.14 6.50
N ASN A 28 -6.42 -2.93 7.03
CA ASN A 28 -5.78 -3.85 7.97
C ASN A 28 -6.65 -4.07 9.21
N HIS A 29 -7.14 -3.01 9.84
CA HIS A 29 -8.01 -3.10 11.02
C HIS A 29 -9.36 -3.77 10.71
N ARG A 30 -9.98 -3.44 9.58
CA ARG A 30 -11.23 -4.08 9.15
C ARG A 30 -11.05 -5.58 8.88
N ALA A 31 -9.90 -5.98 8.32
CA ALA A 31 -9.57 -7.39 8.15
C ALA A 31 -9.36 -8.10 9.51
N MET A 32 -8.72 -7.46 10.49
CA MET A 32 -8.63 -8.01 11.85
C MET A 32 -9.99 -8.25 12.49
N ASN A 33 -10.95 -7.36 12.21
CA ASN A 33 -12.34 -7.48 12.67
C ASN A 33 -13.20 -8.40 11.78
N GLN A 34 -12.65 -8.97 10.70
CA GLN A 34 -13.36 -9.84 9.74
C GLN A 34 -14.57 -9.16 9.07
N GLU A 35 -14.52 -7.85 8.85
CA GLU A 35 -15.63 -7.07 8.30
C GLU A 35 -15.83 -7.27 6.79
N LEU A 36 -14.75 -7.59 6.06
CA LEU A 36 -14.75 -7.67 4.60
C LEU A 36 -14.56 -9.13 4.14
N GLU A 37 -15.26 -9.52 3.08
CA GLU A 37 -15.07 -10.83 2.43
C GLU A 37 -13.72 -10.90 1.71
N VAL A 38 -13.32 -9.80 1.10
CA VAL A 38 -12.09 -9.60 0.35
C VAL A 38 -11.49 -8.26 0.77
N SER A 39 -10.20 -8.23 1.03
CA SER A 39 -9.50 -6.99 1.37
C SER A 39 -8.10 -6.97 0.79
N ALA A 40 -7.61 -5.79 0.44
CA ALA A 40 -6.18 -5.55 0.40
C ALA A 40 -5.67 -5.42 1.84
N VAL A 41 -4.50 -5.97 2.12
CA VAL A 41 -3.86 -5.85 3.43
C VAL A 41 -2.36 -5.69 3.27
N SER A 42 -1.73 -5.07 4.25
CA SER A 42 -0.28 -5.07 4.38
C SER A 42 0.23 -6.48 4.69
N ILE A 43 1.37 -6.88 4.12
CA ILE A 43 2.00 -8.17 4.47
C ILE A 43 2.32 -8.23 5.96
N HIS A 44 2.64 -7.10 6.59
CA HIS A 44 2.82 -7.02 8.05
C HIS A 44 1.57 -7.46 8.84
N ALA A 45 0.38 -7.10 8.39
CA ALA A 45 -0.88 -7.45 9.06
C ALA A 45 -1.29 -8.93 8.85
N PHE A 46 -0.83 -9.55 7.75
CA PHE A 46 -1.30 -10.87 7.35
C PHE A 46 -1.11 -11.98 8.40
N PRO A 47 0.02 -12.09 9.13
CA PRO A 47 0.17 -13.13 10.18
C PRO A 47 -0.95 -13.12 11.22
N GLU A 48 -1.42 -11.93 11.63
CA GLU A 48 -2.46 -11.80 12.65
C GLU A 48 -3.85 -12.25 12.16
N ILE A 49 -4.11 -12.11 10.86
CA ILE A 49 -5.40 -12.47 10.25
C ILE A 49 -5.39 -13.83 9.54
N SER A 50 -4.25 -14.51 9.46
CA SER A 50 -4.05 -15.73 8.66
C SER A 50 -4.96 -16.90 9.05
N LYS A 51 -5.49 -16.90 10.28
CA LYS A 51 -6.50 -17.88 10.74
C LYS A 51 -7.85 -17.68 10.03
N HIS A 52 -8.20 -16.44 9.71
CA HIS A 52 -9.50 -16.04 9.16
C HIS A 52 -9.45 -15.79 7.67
N TYR A 53 -8.29 -15.43 7.13
CA TYR A 53 -8.10 -15.10 5.73
C TYR A 53 -7.05 -15.98 5.06
N SER A 54 -7.22 -16.16 3.76
CA SER A 54 -6.23 -16.77 2.86
C SER A 54 -5.65 -15.68 1.97
N LEU A 55 -4.33 -15.65 1.82
CA LEU A 55 -3.69 -14.80 0.82
C LEU A 55 -4.03 -15.32 -0.57
N MET A 56 -4.43 -14.43 -1.47
CA MET A 56 -4.63 -14.75 -2.89
C MET A 56 -3.27 -14.88 -3.60
N ASN A 57 -3.23 -15.69 -4.63
CA ASN A 57 -2.06 -15.85 -5.49
C ASN A 57 -2.01 -14.85 -6.65
N CYS A 58 -2.67 -13.71 -6.51
CA CYS A 58 -2.71 -12.63 -7.49
C CYS A 58 -2.91 -11.27 -6.81
N GLY A 59 -2.42 -10.22 -7.45
CA GLY A 59 -2.62 -8.84 -7.02
C GLY A 59 -1.80 -8.46 -5.79
N ALA A 60 -0.61 -9.04 -5.61
CA ALA A 60 0.32 -8.58 -4.61
C ALA A 60 1.01 -7.27 -5.04
N SER A 61 1.37 -6.45 -4.06
CA SER A 61 2.19 -5.25 -4.25
C SER A 61 3.60 -5.55 -3.74
N MET A 62 4.58 -5.46 -4.65
CA MET A 62 5.98 -5.79 -4.38
C MET A 62 6.87 -4.63 -4.86
N GLY A 63 7.73 -4.12 -4.02
CA GLY A 63 8.64 -3.03 -4.36
C GLY A 63 9.94 -3.56 -4.97
N GLU A 64 10.14 -3.38 -6.28
CA GLU A 64 11.38 -3.73 -6.99
C GLU A 64 12.31 -2.52 -7.06
N GLY A 65 13.23 -2.40 -6.10
CA GLY A 65 14.17 -1.27 -6.02
C GLY A 65 13.54 0.04 -5.56
N TYR A 66 12.29 0.02 -5.15
CA TYR A 66 11.58 1.14 -4.53
C TYR A 66 10.79 0.63 -3.31
N GLY A 67 10.44 1.54 -2.42
CA GLY A 67 9.67 1.22 -1.23
C GLY A 67 9.30 2.46 -0.42
N PRO A 68 8.70 2.29 0.74
CA PRO A 68 8.45 3.39 1.67
C PRO A 68 9.73 4.16 1.98
N MET A 69 9.60 5.45 2.24
CA MET A 69 10.74 6.32 2.52
C MET A 69 10.50 7.13 3.79
N VAL A 70 11.55 7.33 4.60
CA VAL A 70 11.53 8.37 5.63
C VAL A 70 12.07 9.65 5.03
N VAL A 71 11.25 10.69 5.09
CA VAL A 71 11.59 12.01 4.55
C VAL A 71 11.57 13.07 5.66
N CYS A 72 12.31 14.17 5.43
CA CYS A 72 12.43 15.29 6.36
C CYS A 72 12.70 16.58 5.61
N LYS A 73 12.61 17.73 6.30
CA LYS A 73 13.13 19.00 5.79
C LYS A 73 14.66 19.01 5.72
N SER A 74 15.19 19.91 4.91
CA SER A 74 16.64 20.18 4.88
C SER A 74 17.19 20.55 6.26
N GLY A 75 18.37 20.01 6.58
CA GLY A 75 19.06 20.26 7.86
C GLY A 75 18.72 19.28 9.00
N VAL A 76 17.74 18.40 8.82
CA VAL A 76 17.45 17.32 9.78
C VAL A 76 18.38 16.15 9.54
N SER A 77 19.15 15.77 10.55
CA SER A 77 20.04 14.61 10.48
C SER A 77 19.30 13.29 10.75
N LEU A 78 19.94 12.17 10.40
CA LEU A 78 19.43 10.84 10.71
C LEU A 78 19.24 10.63 12.23
N ASP A 79 20.18 11.14 13.04
CA ASP A 79 20.13 11.01 14.49
C ASP A 79 19.00 11.88 15.08
N ASP A 80 18.79 13.10 14.57
CA ASP A 80 17.66 13.94 14.98
C ASP A 80 16.32 13.22 14.69
N ALA A 81 16.18 12.61 13.52
CA ALA A 81 14.98 11.89 13.15
C ALA A 81 14.75 10.67 14.05
N LYS A 82 15.78 9.84 14.31
CA LYS A 82 15.67 8.66 15.17
C LYS A 82 15.35 9.01 16.64
N ASN A 83 15.83 10.16 17.13
CA ASN A 83 15.59 10.61 18.50
C ASN A 83 14.30 11.44 18.66
N SER A 84 13.58 11.70 17.57
CA SER A 84 12.31 12.41 17.56
C SER A 84 11.12 11.45 17.38
N VAL A 85 9.90 12.01 17.38
CA VAL A 85 8.70 11.28 17.00
C VAL A 85 8.56 11.31 15.48
N ILE A 86 8.50 10.15 14.83
CA ILE A 86 8.34 9.98 13.39
C ILE A 86 6.86 9.81 13.06
N ALA A 87 6.30 10.61 12.15
CA ALA A 87 4.95 10.40 11.65
C ALA A 87 4.90 9.13 10.77
N VAL A 88 3.98 8.20 11.07
CA VAL A 88 3.84 6.94 10.30
C VAL A 88 2.40 6.70 9.87
N PRO A 89 2.15 6.06 8.71
CA PRO A 89 0.80 5.90 8.17
C PRO A 89 -0.05 4.86 8.91
N GLY A 90 0.57 4.05 9.78
CA GLY A 90 -0.12 3.03 10.57
C GLY A 90 0.82 1.96 11.06
N LEU A 91 0.51 1.40 12.24
CA LEU A 91 1.36 0.40 12.91
C LEU A 91 1.26 -0.99 12.30
N LYS A 92 0.24 -1.25 11.47
CA LYS A 92 0.05 -2.52 10.76
C LYS A 92 0.54 -2.48 9.32
N THR A 93 1.07 -1.34 8.87
CA THR A 93 1.60 -1.20 7.50
C THR A 93 2.93 -1.94 7.34
N SER A 94 3.19 -2.49 6.15
CA SER A 94 4.50 -3.05 5.80
C SER A 94 5.60 -1.98 5.79
N ALA A 95 5.23 -0.72 5.58
CA ALA A 95 6.12 0.42 5.70
C ALA A 95 6.67 0.55 7.13
N TYR A 96 5.79 0.48 8.13
CA TYR A 96 6.20 0.53 9.54
C TYR A 96 7.06 -0.68 9.93
N LEU A 97 6.71 -1.88 9.47
CA LEU A 97 7.56 -3.06 9.68
C LEU A 97 8.97 -2.84 9.10
N GLY A 98 9.05 -2.34 7.86
CA GLY A 98 10.33 -2.03 7.21
C GLY A 98 11.15 -1.01 8.02
N LEU A 99 10.51 0.04 8.53
CA LEU A 99 11.16 1.04 9.40
C LEU A 99 11.72 0.40 10.67
N ARG A 100 10.92 -0.46 11.33
CA ARG A 100 11.35 -1.18 12.55
C ARG A 100 12.52 -2.13 12.29
N LEU A 101 12.51 -2.81 11.15
CA LEU A 101 13.61 -3.69 10.77
C LEU A 101 14.89 -2.92 10.44
N ALA A 102 14.77 -1.73 9.81
CA ALA A 102 15.91 -0.92 9.42
C ALA A 102 16.52 -0.12 10.60
N TRP A 103 15.69 0.45 11.46
CA TRP A 103 16.12 1.39 12.51
C TRP A 103 15.94 0.88 13.94
N GLY A 104 15.27 -0.27 14.13
CA GLY A 104 14.95 -0.78 15.46
C GLY A 104 13.76 -0.05 16.10
N ASP A 105 13.80 0.07 17.42
CA ASP A 105 12.78 0.79 18.17
C ASP A 105 12.94 2.30 18.00
N VAL A 106 11.91 2.93 17.46
CA VAL A 106 11.80 4.39 17.27
C VAL A 106 10.45 4.88 17.82
N ASN A 107 10.42 6.12 18.27
CA ASN A 107 9.17 6.75 18.67
C ASN A 107 8.35 7.15 17.45
N VAL A 108 7.07 6.78 17.42
CA VAL A 108 6.21 7.05 16.27
C VAL A 108 4.86 7.61 16.71
N ALA A 109 4.25 8.40 15.81
CA ALA A 109 2.86 8.82 15.90
C ALA A 109 2.13 8.39 14.62
N VAL A 110 0.95 7.78 14.78
CA VAL A 110 0.10 7.41 13.63
C VAL A 110 -0.58 8.68 13.11
N VAL A 111 -0.40 8.93 11.81
CA VAL A 111 -0.94 10.09 11.10
C VAL A 111 -1.54 9.58 9.79
N PRO A 112 -2.71 10.05 9.35
CA PRO A 112 -3.22 9.74 8.01
C PRO A 112 -2.13 9.94 6.96
N PHE A 113 -1.96 8.99 6.04
CA PHE A 113 -0.79 8.97 5.15
C PHE A 113 -0.69 10.24 4.27
N ASP A 114 -1.82 10.84 3.91
CA ASP A 114 -1.93 12.08 3.13
C ASP A 114 -1.65 13.35 3.96
N GLU A 115 -1.68 13.25 5.29
CA GLU A 115 -1.29 14.34 6.19
C GLU A 115 0.19 14.33 6.57
N ILE A 116 0.96 13.27 6.32
CA ILE A 116 2.35 13.15 6.77
C ILE A 116 3.22 14.26 6.20
N ILE A 117 3.20 14.48 4.87
CA ILE A 117 3.96 15.57 4.24
C ILE A 117 3.53 16.95 4.77
N PRO A 118 2.23 17.30 4.81
CA PRO A 118 1.77 18.54 5.45
C PRO A 118 2.28 18.73 6.87
N ARG A 119 2.30 17.71 7.72
CA ARG A 119 2.77 17.78 9.12
C ARG A 119 4.28 17.91 9.25
N ILE A 120 5.05 17.47 8.26
CA ILE A 120 6.48 17.78 8.20
C ILE A 120 6.68 19.24 7.80
N LEU A 121 5.92 19.73 6.82
CA LEU A 121 6.02 21.08 6.29
C LEU A 121 5.62 22.14 7.32
N ASP A 122 4.62 21.89 8.15
CA ASP A 122 4.22 22.81 9.23
C ASP A 122 5.12 22.72 10.48
N GLY A 123 6.03 21.73 10.52
CA GLY A 123 6.99 21.53 11.62
C GLY A 123 6.45 20.75 12.81
N THR A 124 5.25 20.15 12.70
CA THR A 124 4.70 19.27 13.74
C THR A 124 5.59 18.05 13.96
N TYR A 125 6.14 17.48 12.88
CA TYR A 125 7.12 16.39 12.93
C TYR A 125 8.40 16.77 12.16
N LEU A 126 9.55 16.33 12.66
CA LEU A 126 10.84 16.52 11.98
C LEU A 126 10.94 15.61 10.75
N SER A 127 10.33 14.42 10.82
CA SER A 127 10.37 13.41 9.75
C SER A 127 9.10 12.58 9.72
N GLY A 128 8.87 11.90 8.60
CA GLY A 128 7.73 11.00 8.44
C GLY A 128 7.99 9.90 7.41
N LEU A 129 7.30 8.80 7.62
CA LEU A 129 7.34 7.61 6.75
C LEU A 129 6.25 7.73 5.70
N ILE A 130 6.64 7.98 4.46
CA ILE A 130 5.71 8.14 3.33
C ILE A 130 5.52 6.85 2.55
N ILE A 131 4.31 6.68 2.03
CA ILE A 131 3.87 5.57 1.19
C ILE A 131 3.09 6.12 -0.01
N HIS A 132 2.68 5.25 -0.92
CA HIS A 132 1.83 5.58 -2.07
C HIS A 132 2.42 6.73 -2.91
N GLU A 133 1.55 7.64 -3.37
CA GLU A 133 1.92 8.81 -4.18
C GLU A 133 2.93 9.75 -3.51
N GLY A 134 2.99 9.78 -2.18
CA GLY A 134 3.99 10.54 -1.43
C GLY A 134 5.43 10.21 -1.85
N GLN A 135 5.68 8.97 -2.29
CA GLN A 135 6.99 8.54 -2.81
C GLN A 135 7.38 9.23 -4.14
N LEU A 136 6.44 9.83 -4.82
CA LEU A 136 6.69 10.58 -6.08
C LEU A 136 6.64 12.09 -5.86
N THR A 137 5.88 12.57 -4.89
CA THR A 137 5.58 14.00 -4.69
C THR A 137 6.43 14.69 -3.62
N TYR A 138 7.22 13.94 -2.84
CA TYR A 138 8.06 14.54 -1.78
C TYR A 138 9.09 15.54 -2.33
N VAL A 139 9.60 15.32 -3.54
CA VAL A 139 10.57 16.20 -4.19
C VAL A 139 9.98 17.58 -4.52
N ASP A 140 8.69 17.63 -4.83
CA ASP A 140 7.97 18.88 -5.13
C ASP A 140 7.79 19.76 -3.88
N ASN A 141 8.06 19.18 -2.70
CA ASN A 141 7.97 19.83 -1.39
C ASN A 141 9.34 20.10 -0.75
N ASP A 142 10.43 20.04 -1.51
CA ASP A 142 11.81 20.25 -1.06
C ASP A 142 12.20 19.36 0.15
N LEU A 143 11.62 18.15 0.22
CA LEU A 143 11.95 17.18 1.26
C LEU A 143 13.12 16.30 0.86
N ASN A 144 13.95 15.95 1.82
CA ASN A 144 15.09 15.04 1.67
C ASN A 144 14.74 13.64 2.17
N VAL A 145 15.30 12.62 1.52
CA VAL A 145 15.18 11.23 1.96
C VAL A 145 16.27 10.90 2.97
N LEU A 146 15.87 10.48 4.17
CA LEU A 146 16.78 9.94 5.20
C LEU A 146 17.07 8.46 4.98
N VAL A 147 16.06 7.69 4.61
CA VAL A 147 16.18 6.29 4.20
C VAL A 147 15.13 5.94 3.17
N ASP A 148 15.54 5.24 2.13
CA ASP A 148 14.70 4.55 1.18
C ASP A 148 14.67 3.06 1.60
N LEU A 149 13.53 2.62 2.16
CA LEU A 149 13.40 1.27 2.70
C LEU A 149 13.41 0.19 1.60
N GLY A 150 13.04 0.53 0.38
CA GLY A 150 13.16 -0.39 -0.75
C GLY A 150 14.62 -0.65 -1.12
N LYS A 151 15.44 0.40 -1.19
CA LYS A 151 16.89 0.26 -1.43
C LYS A 151 17.60 -0.46 -0.27
N TRP A 152 17.22 -0.10 0.96
CA TRP A 152 17.73 -0.79 2.15
C TRP A 152 17.37 -2.28 2.10
N TRP A 153 16.13 -2.63 1.79
CA TRP A 153 15.67 -4.02 1.67
C TRP A 153 16.48 -4.79 0.62
N ASN A 154 16.67 -4.21 -0.57
CA ASN A 154 17.47 -4.83 -1.61
C ASN A 154 18.91 -5.12 -1.15
N SER A 155 19.50 -4.21 -0.36
CA SER A 155 20.88 -4.36 0.13
C SER A 155 21.06 -5.51 1.12
N ILE A 156 20.02 -5.94 1.81
CA ILE A 156 20.06 -7.01 2.81
C ILE A 156 19.47 -8.34 2.31
N THR A 157 18.85 -8.37 1.12
CA THR A 157 18.11 -9.53 0.60
C THR A 157 18.53 -9.98 -0.79
N ASP A 158 19.76 -9.70 -1.24
CA ASP A 158 20.23 -10.02 -2.59
C ASP A 158 19.28 -9.52 -3.71
N ASN A 159 18.76 -8.31 -3.56
CA ASN A 159 17.81 -7.66 -4.48
C ASN A 159 16.42 -8.33 -4.59
N PHE A 160 15.98 -9.10 -3.61
CA PHE A 160 14.58 -9.55 -3.60
C PHE A 160 13.61 -8.37 -3.50
N PRO A 161 12.46 -8.45 -4.20
CA PRO A 161 11.41 -7.44 -4.07
C PRO A 161 10.93 -7.29 -2.62
N MET A 162 10.69 -6.06 -2.17
CA MET A 162 10.14 -5.80 -0.85
C MET A 162 8.64 -6.14 -0.81
N PRO A 163 8.19 -7.06 0.05
CA PRO A 163 6.78 -7.39 0.15
C PRO A 163 6.02 -6.26 0.85
N LEU A 164 5.08 -5.63 0.14
CA LEU A 164 4.32 -4.48 0.63
C LEU A 164 2.89 -4.85 1.01
N GLY A 165 2.14 -5.42 0.08
CA GLY A 165 0.74 -5.76 0.29
C GLY A 165 0.28 -6.96 -0.52
N GLY A 166 -0.89 -7.46 -0.18
CA GLY A 166 -1.54 -8.54 -0.91
C GLY A 166 -3.04 -8.50 -0.74
N ASN A 167 -3.76 -9.23 -1.58
CA ASN A 167 -5.19 -9.41 -1.42
C ASN A 167 -5.47 -10.68 -0.61
N VAL A 168 -6.44 -10.59 0.27
CA VAL A 168 -6.90 -11.71 1.10
C VAL A 168 -8.39 -11.97 0.89
N VAL A 169 -8.77 -13.22 1.05
CA VAL A 169 -10.17 -13.68 0.98
C VAL A 169 -10.51 -14.43 2.25
N ARG A 170 -11.70 -14.17 2.81
CA ARG A 170 -12.13 -14.74 4.09
C ARG A 170 -12.42 -16.25 3.95
N ARG A 171 -11.91 -17.05 4.89
CA ARG A 171 -11.95 -18.52 4.82
C ARG A 171 -13.33 -19.12 5.06
N ASP A 172 -14.19 -18.46 5.83
CA ASP A 172 -15.56 -18.90 6.13
C ASP A 172 -16.50 -18.90 4.92
N LEU A 173 -16.09 -18.22 3.84
CA LEU A 173 -16.80 -18.29 2.54
C LEU A 173 -16.76 -19.68 1.89
N GLY A 174 -15.85 -20.55 2.36
CA GLY A 174 -15.68 -21.88 1.82
C GLY A 174 -14.81 -21.94 0.55
N GLN A 175 -14.25 -23.10 0.28
CA GLN A 175 -13.22 -23.29 -0.75
C GLN A 175 -13.66 -22.90 -2.16
N GLN A 176 -14.91 -23.20 -2.53
CA GLN A 176 -15.38 -22.89 -3.89
C GLN A 176 -15.46 -21.38 -4.11
N MET A 177 -16.10 -20.65 -3.18
CA MET A 177 -16.23 -19.20 -3.28
C MET A 177 -14.87 -18.50 -3.27
N MET A 178 -13.94 -18.96 -2.43
CA MET A 178 -12.56 -18.42 -2.39
C MET A 178 -11.85 -18.60 -3.76
N LYS A 179 -12.01 -19.76 -4.40
CA LYS A 179 -11.43 -20.03 -5.74
C LYS A 179 -12.05 -19.14 -6.80
N ASP A 180 -13.38 -19.00 -6.80
CA ASP A 180 -14.10 -18.20 -7.78
C ASP A 180 -13.73 -16.71 -7.66
N ILE A 181 -13.70 -16.17 -6.43
CA ILE A 181 -13.30 -14.79 -6.17
C ILE A 181 -11.85 -14.56 -6.62
N THR A 182 -10.94 -15.48 -6.29
CA THR A 182 -9.54 -15.38 -6.70
C THR A 182 -9.41 -15.42 -8.24
N LEU A 183 -10.16 -16.28 -8.91
CA LEU A 183 -10.21 -16.36 -10.38
C LEU A 183 -10.71 -15.05 -10.99
N TYR A 184 -11.83 -14.50 -10.49
CA TYR A 184 -12.37 -13.24 -11.00
C TYR A 184 -11.44 -12.06 -10.74
N THR A 185 -10.76 -12.03 -9.59
CA THR A 185 -9.72 -11.03 -9.32
C THR A 185 -8.58 -11.13 -10.32
N LYS A 186 -8.08 -12.33 -10.61
CA LYS A 186 -7.05 -12.57 -11.61
C LYS A 186 -7.50 -12.14 -13.01
N MET A 187 -8.70 -12.53 -13.43
CA MET A 187 -9.27 -12.10 -14.72
C MET A 187 -9.38 -10.58 -14.82
N SER A 188 -9.75 -9.91 -13.72
CA SER A 188 -9.84 -8.45 -13.67
C SER A 188 -8.47 -7.77 -13.81
N ILE A 189 -7.43 -8.35 -13.22
CA ILE A 189 -6.05 -7.88 -13.38
C ILE A 189 -5.58 -8.07 -14.83
N GLU A 190 -5.78 -9.27 -15.40
CA GLU A 190 -5.42 -9.58 -16.79
C GLU A 190 -6.14 -8.67 -17.79
N TYR A 191 -7.41 -8.35 -17.53
CA TYR A 191 -8.17 -7.40 -18.34
C TYR A 191 -7.55 -5.99 -18.28
N ALA A 192 -7.20 -5.53 -17.08
CA ALA A 192 -6.59 -4.21 -16.90
C ALA A 192 -5.24 -4.09 -17.61
N ILE A 193 -4.41 -5.14 -17.58
CA ILE A 193 -3.13 -5.20 -18.29
C ILE A 193 -3.34 -5.14 -19.82
N LYS A 194 -4.37 -5.81 -20.34
CA LYS A 194 -4.70 -5.80 -21.78
C LYS A 194 -5.36 -4.49 -22.23
N ASN A 195 -5.98 -3.75 -21.33
CA ASN A 195 -6.73 -2.52 -21.61
C ASN A 195 -6.22 -1.38 -20.68
N PRO A 196 -4.95 -0.98 -20.79
CA PRO A 196 -4.32 -0.08 -19.82
C PRO A 196 -4.96 1.31 -19.78
N ASP A 197 -5.39 1.87 -20.92
CA ASP A 197 -6.02 3.17 -20.96
C ASP A 197 -7.36 3.21 -20.24
N GLU A 198 -8.19 2.18 -20.44
CA GLU A 198 -9.47 2.05 -19.73
C GLU A 198 -9.28 1.84 -18.22
N ALA A 199 -8.29 1.02 -17.84
CA ALA A 199 -7.94 0.79 -16.46
C ALA A 199 -7.40 2.06 -15.77
N LEU A 200 -6.64 2.88 -16.50
CA LEU A 200 -6.14 4.16 -16.02
C LEU A 200 -7.28 5.17 -15.81
N GLU A 201 -8.21 5.29 -16.76
CA GLU A 201 -9.38 6.15 -16.62
C GLU A 201 -10.25 5.76 -15.40
N PHE A 202 -10.35 4.45 -15.13
CA PHE A 202 -11.00 4.00 -13.89
C PHE A 202 -10.19 4.40 -12.66
N ALA A 203 -8.88 4.21 -12.67
CA ALA A 203 -7.99 4.54 -11.54
C ALA A 203 -8.01 6.03 -11.20
N LYS A 204 -8.09 6.91 -12.21
CA LYS A 204 -8.19 8.38 -12.03
C LYS A 204 -9.38 8.79 -11.16
N LYS A 205 -10.50 8.08 -11.23
CA LYS A 205 -11.69 8.36 -10.38
C LYS A 205 -11.40 8.20 -8.88
N TRP A 206 -10.36 7.46 -8.57
CA TRP A 206 -9.91 7.14 -7.21
C TRP A 206 -8.57 7.79 -6.88
N GLY A 207 -7.92 8.42 -7.87
CA GLY A 207 -6.70 9.21 -7.70
C GLY A 207 -7.00 10.49 -6.89
N ARG A 208 -6.24 10.73 -5.83
CA ARG A 208 -6.47 11.81 -4.87
C ARG A 208 -5.85 13.13 -5.34
N GLY A 209 -6.23 13.61 -6.53
CA GLY A 209 -5.79 14.90 -7.04
C GLY A 209 -4.38 14.91 -7.65
N ILE A 210 -3.76 13.77 -7.89
CA ILE A 210 -2.50 13.66 -8.65
C ILE A 210 -2.78 13.83 -10.15
N ASP A 211 -1.84 14.47 -10.86
CA ASP A 211 -1.91 14.63 -12.29
C ASP A 211 -1.84 13.30 -13.06
N ASP A 212 -2.25 13.32 -14.33
CA ASP A 212 -2.33 12.12 -15.17
C ASP A 212 -0.98 11.43 -15.39
N ALA A 213 0.12 12.16 -15.47
CA ALA A 213 1.45 11.58 -15.68
C ALA A 213 1.95 10.86 -14.43
N THR A 214 1.76 11.49 -13.28
CA THR A 214 2.08 10.90 -11.96
C THR A 214 1.20 9.68 -11.68
N ASN A 215 -0.11 9.74 -12.00
CA ASN A 215 -1.02 8.62 -11.84
C ASN A 215 -0.63 7.43 -12.73
N LYS A 216 -0.28 7.69 -14.00
CA LYS A 216 0.22 6.66 -14.91
C LYS A 216 1.50 6.02 -14.40
N LYS A 217 2.46 6.83 -13.94
CA LYS A 217 3.71 6.34 -13.33
C LYS A 217 3.43 5.47 -12.11
N PHE A 218 2.54 5.93 -11.21
CA PHE A 218 2.16 5.19 -10.01
C PHE A 218 1.53 3.83 -10.35
N VAL A 219 0.57 3.78 -11.29
CA VAL A 219 -0.10 2.52 -11.70
C VAL A 219 0.89 1.54 -12.35
N THR A 220 1.95 2.02 -13.00
CA THR A 220 2.97 1.15 -13.62
C THR A 220 4.04 0.66 -12.65
N MET A 221 4.13 1.22 -11.44
CA MET A 221 5.04 0.77 -10.39
C MET A 221 4.53 -0.48 -9.66
N TYR A 222 3.21 -0.69 -9.65
CA TYR A 222 2.51 -1.79 -8.99
C TYR A 222 1.85 -2.72 -9.99
#